data_07c34c12cbd4bd282d5842927c56b9d4
#
_entry.id   07c34c12cbd4bd282d5842927c56b9d4
#
_cell.length_a   1.000
_cell.length_b   1.000
_cell.length_c   1.000
_cell.angle_alpha   90.00
_cell.angle_beta   90.00
_cell.angle_gamma   90.00
#
_symmetry.space_group_name_H-M   'P 1'
#
loop_
_entity.id
_entity.type
_entity.pdbx_description
1 polymer ?
#
loop_
_entity_poly.entity_id
_entity_poly.type
_entity_poly.pdbx_seq_one_letter_code
_entity_poly.pdbx_strand_id
1 'polypeptide(L)'
;MKRRMDWAKWGLGVYFVIFLVFLYAPMALMGVLSFQGVFGGVTFPFRGPVSLDWWRSLFDASIPGSHADDIRASGKQSLWIGLAAGVIVAGLAFTLSMAFRRRFRGDGVAFYVIMLALMTPGFLLGLGNQLFWRFLGETTSIWKTALGANVIWGIPFGFLVMLAVWNRYDEHIEEAARDLGANQVRTFREVTLPLVWPGVFGCFLFGFTLTWNDYDRTVLLTSGFDTATLPVQIFGLTFSQAIRPDLYALGAATTLVSLLAIALMLVAVSIRLRFRGAPVQRAEEELGLGEGIELAKTEASSA
;
A
#
# COMPACT_ATOMS: atom_id res chain seq x y z
N MET A 1 7.76 -44.66 -5.35
CA MET A 1 7.47 -44.05 -4.03
C MET A 1 6.03 -43.45 -4.06
N LYS A 2 5.05 -44.11 -3.42
CA LYS A 2 3.68 -43.57 -3.28
C LYS A 2 3.75 -42.33 -2.37
N ARG A 3 3.46 -41.12 -2.92
CA ARG A 3 3.28 -39.91 -2.14
C ARG A 3 2.16 -40.14 -1.12
N ARG A 4 2.52 -40.31 0.15
CA ARG A 4 1.54 -40.33 1.23
C ARG A 4 0.81 -38.98 1.15
N MET A 5 -0.48 -39.00 0.88
CA MET A 5 -1.32 -37.82 0.85
C MET A 5 -1.35 -37.26 2.28
N ASP A 6 -0.67 -36.15 2.50
CA ASP A 6 -0.58 -35.50 3.82
C ASP A 6 -1.95 -34.87 4.13
N TRP A 7 -2.82 -35.64 4.74
CA TRP A 7 -4.16 -35.21 5.15
C TRP A 7 -4.13 -33.91 5.94
N ALA A 8 -3.08 -33.68 6.72
CA ALA A 8 -2.89 -32.42 7.44
C ALA A 8 -2.73 -31.22 6.51
N LYS A 9 -1.98 -31.37 5.40
CA LYS A 9 -1.81 -30.30 4.39
C LYS A 9 -3.12 -30.02 3.65
N TRP A 10 -3.87 -31.07 3.34
CA TRP A 10 -5.19 -30.91 2.73
C TRP A 10 -6.18 -30.24 3.66
N GLY A 11 -6.24 -30.67 4.94
CA GLY A 11 -7.09 -30.04 5.96
C GLY A 11 -6.74 -28.58 6.16
N LEU A 12 -5.44 -28.23 6.22
CA LEU A 12 -4.98 -26.85 6.34
C LEU A 12 -5.30 -26.04 5.08
N GLY A 13 -5.20 -26.64 3.89
CA GLY A 13 -5.59 -25.99 2.63
C GLY A 13 -7.08 -25.66 2.57
N VAL A 14 -7.92 -26.61 2.97
CA VAL A 14 -9.39 -26.40 3.02
C VAL A 14 -9.74 -25.30 4.04
N TYR A 15 -9.14 -25.36 5.24
CA TYR A 15 -9.34 -24.31 6.26
C TYR A 15 -8.93 -22.94 5.72
N PHE A 16 -7.79 -22.85 5.04
CA PHE A 16 -7.32 -21.59 4.43
C PHE A 16 -8.29 -21.05 3.37
N VAL A 17 -8.81 -21.93 2.50
CA VAL A 17 -9.81 -21.53 1.50
C VAL A 17 -11.10 -21.03 2.15
N ILE A 18 -11.62 -21.75 3.17
CA ILE A 18 -12.80 -21.32 3.92
C ILE A 18 -12.56 -19.96 4.58
N PHE A 19 -11.39 -19.76 5.18
CA PHE A 19 -11.00 -18.48 5.77
C PHE A 19 -10.96 -17.36 4.73
N LEU A 20 -10.36 -17.59 3.55
CA LEU A 20 -10.36 -16.61 2.47
C LEU A 20 -11.76 -16.28 1.97
N VAL A 21 -12.61 -17.30 1.78
CA VAL A 21 -14.00 -17.09 1.35
C VAL A 21 -14.75 -16.27 2.42
N PHE A 22 -14.63 -16.62 3.68
CA PHE A 22 -15.24 -15.86 4.78
C PHE A 22 -14.80 -14.39 4.81
N LEU A 23 -13.51 -14.14 4.59
CA LEU A 23 -12.92 -12.81 4.62
C LEU A 23 -13.35 -11.95 3.41
N TYR A 24 -13.35 -12.53 2.21
CA TYR A 24 -13.59 -11.79 0.97
C TYR A 24 -15.03 -11.84 0.46
N ALA A 25 -15.85 -12.77 0.97
CA ALA A 25 -17.25 -12.90 0.54
C ALA A 25 -18.08 -11.63 0.71
N PRO A 26 -17.99 -10.87 1.83
CA PRO A 26 -18.74 -9.62 1.97
C PRO A 26 -18.32 -8.58 0.93
N MET A 27 -17.02 -8.48 0.60
CA MET A 27 -16.51 -7.56 -0.41
C MET A 27 -16.95 -7.97 -1.82
N ALA A 28 -16.88 -9.27 -2.11
CA ALA A 28 -17.37 -9.82 -3.38
C ALA A 28 -18.88 -9.60 -3.54
N LEU A 29 -19.64 -9.82 -2.48
CA LEU A 29 -21.09 -9.58 -2.45
C LEU A 29 -21.40 -8.10 -2.71
N MET A 30 -20.69 -7.17 -2.07
CA MET A 30 -20.81 -5.74 -2.33
C MET A 30 -20.56 -5.42 -3.80
N GLY A 31 -19.48 -5.99 -4.39
CA GLY A 31 -19.19 -5.85 -5.82
C GLY A 31 -20.32 -6.39 -6.70
N VAL A 32 -20.88 -7.54 -6.36
CA VAL A 32 -22.02 -8.14 -7.10
C VAL A 32 -23.27 -7.26 -6.96
N LEU A 33 -23.61 -6.78 -5.76
CA LEU A 33 -24.77 -5.93 -5.52
C LEU A 33 -24.67 -4.55 -6.19
N SER A 34 -23.48 -4.10 -6.53
CA SER A 34 -23.25 -2.85 -7.26
C SER A 34 -23.82 -2.86 -8.69
N PHE A 35 -24.08 -4.04 -9.25
CA PHE A 35 -24.70 -4.21 -10.58
C PHE A 35 -26.21 -4.39 -10.54
N GLN A 36 -26.84 -4.22 -9.40
CA GLN A 36 -28.29 -4.36 -9.25
C GLN A 36 -29.01 -3.18 -9.94
N GLY A 37 -30.10 -3.46 -10.66
CA GLY A 37 -30.86 -2.44 -11.36
C GLY A 37 -31.62 -1.47 -10.44
N VAL A 38 -32.01 -0.34 -10.97
CA VAL A 38 -32.61 0.80 -10.26
C VAL A 38 -33.89 0.40 -9.48
N PHE A 39 -34.63 -0.60 -9.94
CA PHE A 39 -35.85 -1.09 -9.29
C PHE A 39 -35.62 -2.22 -8.28
N GLY A 40 -34.39 -2.68 -8.13
CA GLY A 40 -34.03 -3.72 -7.18
C GLY A 40 -33.66 -3.13 -5.81
N GLY A 41 -34.31 -3.57 -4.74
CA GLY A 41 -33.82 -3.33 -3.39
C GLY A 41 -32.50 -4.09 -3.16
N VAL A 42 -31.76 -3.76 -2.10
CA VAL A 42 -30.53 -4.46 -1.71
C VAL A 42 -30.86 -5.87 -1.25
N THR A 43 -31.07 -6.80 -2.19
CA THR A 43 -31.48 -8.17 -1.94
C THR A 43 -30.59 -9.16 -2.66
N PHE A 44 -30.27 -10.26 -1.99
CA PHE A 44 -29.59 -11.40 -2.57
C PHE A 44 -30.48 -12.64 -2.45
N PRO A 45 -30.70 -13.45 -3.51
CA PRO A 45 -30.19 -13.29 -4.86
C PRO A 45 -30.83 -12.11 -5.62
N PHE A 46 -30.22 -11.66 -6.71
CA PHE A 46 -30.72 -10.56 -7.52
C PHE A 46 -32.19 -10.68 -7.87
N ARG A 47 -32.95 -9.63 -7.63
CA ARG A 47 -34.31 -9.47 -8.13
C ARG A 47 -34.35 -8.27 -9.06
N GLY A 48 -34.26 -8.53 -10.36
CA GLY A 48 -34.30 -7.47 -11.38
C GLY A 48 -33.16 -7.56 -12.40
N PRO A 49 -33.19 -6.71 -13.43
CA PRO A 49 -32.16 -6.70 -14.46
C PRO A 49 -30.82 -6.22 -13.88
N VAL A 50 -29.71 -6.81 -14.34
CA VAL A 50 -28.36 -6.34 -14.09
C VAL A 50 -28.18 -5.01 -14.83
N SER A 51 -27.68 -3.97 -14.16
CA SER A 51 -27.51 -2.64 -14.72
C SER A 51 -26.17 -2.02 -14.28
N LEU A 52 -25.67 -1.11 -15.08
CA LEU A 52 -24.54 -0.24 -14.79
C LEU A 52 -24.96 1.16 -14.30
N ASP A 53 -26.25 1.37 -14.04
CA ASP A 53 -26.77 2.71 -13.73
C ASP A 53 -26.12 3.30 -12.48
N TRP A 54 -25.87 2.49 -11.46
CA TRP A 54 -25.17 2.92 -10.24
C TRP A 54 -23.70 3.28 -10.46
N TRP A 55 -23.04 2.59 -11.40
CA TRP A 55 -21.68 2.95 -11.80
C TRP A 55 -21.67 4.25 -12.61
N ARG A 56 -22.68 4.48 -13.46
CA ARG A 56 -22.82 5.74 -14.19
C ARG A 56 -23.13 6.91 -13.26
N SER A 57 -23.96 6.68 -12.24
CA SER A 57 -24.31 7.73 -11.26
C SER A 57 -23.12 8.20 -10.42
N LEU A 58 -22.03 7.44 -10.31
CA LEU A 58 -20.79 7.89 -9.67
C LEU A 58 -20.06 8.99 -10.48
N PHE A 59 -20.32 9.04 -11.79
CA PHE A 59 -19.61 9.95 -12.70
C PHE A 59 -20.52 10.96 -13.38
N ASP A 60 -21.84 10.79 -13.31
CA ASP A 60 -22.82 11.63 -13.97
C ASP A 60 -23.67 12.43 -12.95
N ALA A 61 -23.34 13.71 -12.82
CA ALA A 61 -24.05 14.64 -11.93
C ALA A 61 -25.46 15.00 -12.44
N SER A 62 -25.82 14.68 -13.69
CA SER A 62 -27.14 14.98 -14.25
C SER A 62 -28.23 14.05 -13.71
N ILE A 63 -27.86 12.94 -13.10
CA ILE A 63 -28.79 11.97 -12.53
C ILE A 63 -29.34 12.52 -11.19
N PRO A 64 -30.68 12.67 -11.04
CA PRO A 64 -31.25 13.18 -9.79
C PRO A 64 -30.88 12.32 -8.58
N GLY A 65 -30.35 12.97 -7.53
CA GLY A 65 -29.87 12.30 -6.32
C GLY A 65 -28.52 11.64 -6.46
N SER A 66 -27.80 11.91 -7.54
CA SER A 66 -26.39 11.55 -7.70
C SER A 66 -25.51 12.40 -6.77
N HIS A 67 -24.49 11.76 -6.20
CA HIS A 67 -23.42 12.43 -5.43
C HIS A 67 -22.13 12.54 -6.25
N ALA A 68 -22.24 12.55 -7.58
CA ALA A 68 -21.08 12.47 -8.49
C ALA A 68 -20.07 13.60 -8.26
N ASP A 69 -20.52 14.83 -8.01
CA ASP A 69 -19.61 15.95 -7.79
C ASP A 69 -18.88 15.83 -6.45
N ASP A 70 -19.57 15.45 -5.37
CA ASP A 70 -18.97 15.21 -4.06
C ASP A 70 -17.99 14.04 -4.09
N ILE A 71 -18.35 12.95 -4.78
CA ILE A 71 -17.52 11.77 -4.97
C ILE A 71 -16.28 12.11 -5.79
N ARG A 72 -16.43 12.90 -6.85
CA ARG A 72 -15.31 13.35 -7.68
C ARG A 72 -14.37 14.27 -6.91
N ALA A 73 -14.92 15.21 -6.14
CA ALA A 73 -14.15 16.12 -5.31
C ALA A 73 -13.37 15.35 -4.22
N SER A 74 -14.05 14.49 -3.45
CA SER A 74 -13.44 13.69 -2.39
C SER A 74 -12.46 12.62 -2.94
N GLY A 75 -12.74 12.03 -4.10
CA GLY A 75 -11.82 11.13 -4.80
C GLY A 75 -10.53 11.82 -5.23
N LYS A 76 -10.65 13.00 -5.84
CA LYS A 76 -9.48 13.84 -6.19
C LYS A 76 -8.68 14.24 -4.95
N GLN A 77 -9.38 14.60 -3.87
CA GLN A 77 -8.76 14.96 -2.61
C GLN A 77 -7.98 13.76 -2.01
N SER A 78 -8.60 12.59 -1.94
CA SER A 78 -7.95 11.36 -1.48
C SER A 78 -6.72 11.00 -2.31
N LEU A 79 -6.80 11.15 -3.63
CA LEU A 79 -5.68 10.89 -4.52
C LEU A 79 -4.48 11.79 -4.21
N TRP A 80 -4.71 13.10 -4.13
CA TRP A 80 -3.63 14.05 -3.90
C TRP A 80 -3.02 13.93 -2.50
N ILE A 81 -3.83 13.77 -1.46
CA ILE A 81 -3.32 13.60 -0.11
C ILE A 81 -2.60 12.27 0.05
N GLY A 82 -3.11 11.20 -0.60
CA GLY A 82 -2.46 9.89 -0.64
C GLY A 82 -1.10 9.95 -1.32
N LEU A 83 -1.01 10.60 -2.49
CA LEU A 83 0.25 10.79 -3.21
C LEU A 83 1.26 11.61 -2.38
N ALA A 84 0.81 12.70 -1.77
CA ALA A 84 1.66 13.53 -0.92
C ALA A 84 2.16 12.74 0.30
N ALA A 85 1.28 12.04 1.01
CA ALA A 85 1.65 11.19 2.14
C ALA A 85 2.62 10.09 1.72
N GLY A 86 2.36 9.42 0.60
CA GLY A 86 3.24 8.38 0.06
C GLY A 86 4.66 8.88 -0.19
N VAL A 87 4.81 10.03 -0.85
CA VAL A 87 6.12 10.65 -1.12
C VAL A 87 6.84 11.02 0.18
N ILE A 88 6.13 11.66 1.11
CA ILE A 88 6.72 12.10 2.39
C ILE A 88 7.12 10.89 3.23
N VAL A 89 6.25 9.87 3.35
CA VAL A 89 6.54 8.62 4.07
C VAL A 89 7.74 7.91 3.47
N ALA A 90 7.81 7.79 2.14
CA ALA A 90 8.95 7.16 1.46
C ALA A 90 10.28 7.89 1.77
N GLY A 91 10.27 9.22 1.68
CA GLY A 91 11.44 10.04 1.97
C GLY A 91 11.88 9.93 3.44
N LEU A 92 10.94 10.06 4.38
CA LEU A 92 11.24 9.99 5.81
C LEU A 92 11.63 8.57 6.25
N ALA A 93 10.93 7.54 5.77
CA ALA A 93 11.27 6.16 6.09
C ALA A 93 12.64 5.76 5.54
N PHE A 94 12.98 6.19 4.32
CA PHE A 94 14.28 5.98 3.72
C PHE A 94 15.39 6.66 4.53
N THR A 95 15.27 7.96 4.81
CA THR A 95 16.28 8.70 5.57
C THR A 95 16.44 8.19 7.00
N LEU A 96 15.31 7.89 7.65
CA LEU A 96 15.30 7.33 9.00
C LEU A 96 15.98 5.95 9.02
N SER A 97 15.65 5.05 8.10
CA SER A 97 16.25 3.73 8.01
C SER A 97 17.75 3.77 7.69
N MET A 98 18.20 4.75 6.89
CA MET A 98 19.63 4.95 6.65
C MET A 98 20.40 5.28 7.95
N ALA A 99 19.80 6.03 8.89
CA ALA A 99 20.41 6.29 10.19
C ALA A 99 20.62 4.99 10.97
N PHE A 100 19.71 4.03 10.84
CA PHE A 100 19.78 2.73 11.52
C PHE A 100 20.72 1.70 10.84
N ARG A 101 21.30 2.00 9.69
CA ARG A 101 22.39 1.16 9.11
C ARG A 101 23.62 1.12 10.01
N ARG A 102 23.85 2.18 10.76
CA ARG A 102 24.97 2.25 11.71
C ARG A 102 24.43 2.37 13.12
N ARG A 103 24.99 1.60 14.05
CA ARG A 103 24.64 1.73 15.45
C ARG A 103 25.01 3.13 15.96
N PHE A 104 24.06 3.77 16.63
CA PHE A 104 24.25 5.05 17.28
C PHE A 104 23.73 5.03 18.72
N ARG A 105 24.17 5.96 19.54
CA ARG A 105 23.68 6.04 20.92
C ARG A 105 22.19 6.36 20.93
N GLY A 106 21.37 5.46 21.51
CA GLY A 106 19.91 5.64 21.59
C GLY A 106 19.12 5.03 20.45
N ASP A 107 19.75 4.25 19.56
CA ASP A 107 19.07 3.54 18.45
C ASP A 107 17.91 2.67 18.94
N GLY A 108 18.08 1.92 20.04
CA GLY A 108 17.01 1.15 20.65
C GLY A 108 15.83 2.00 21.12
N VAL A 109 16.09 3.13 21.79
CA VAL A 109 15.02 4.03 22.22
C VAL A 109 14.30 4.63 21.02
N ALA A 110 15.05 5.12 20.01
CA ALA A 110 14.47 5.64 18.78
C ALA A 110 13.61 4.61 18.06
N PHE A 111 14.05 3.35 17.99
CA PHE A 111 13.26 2.24 17.43
C PHE A 111 11.94 2.05 18.17
N TYR A 112 11.97 2.00 19.51
CA TYR A 112 10.74 1.85 20.29
C TYR A 112 9.80 3.04 20.15
N VAL A 113 10.32 4.27 20.07
CA VAL A 113 9.50 5.48 19.84
C VAL A 113 8.80 5.40 18.48
N ILE A 114 9.49 4.94 17.43
CA ILE A 114 8.88 4.74 16.12
C ILE A 114 7.78 3.66 16.20
N MET A 115 8.05 2.56 16.90
CA MET A 115 7.09 1.46 17.04
C MET A 115 5.88 1.84 17.90
N LEU A 116 6.00 2.74 18.85
CA LEU A 116 4.88 3.26 19.65
C LEU A 116 3.78 3.89 18.78
N ALA A 117 4.16 4.50 17.66
CA ALA A 117 3.17 5.05 16.72
C ALA A 117 2.24 3.97 16.14
N LEU A 118 2.72 2.73 15.95
CA LEU A 118 1.90 1.59 15.51
C LEU A 118 0.92 1.11 16.58
N MET A 119 1.28 1.26 17.83
CA MET A 119 0.44 0.84 18.97
C MET A 119 -0.66 1.86 19.29
N THR A 120 -0.51 3.09 18.81
CA THR A 120 -1.48 4.16 19.07
C THR A 120 -2.73 3.93 18.21
N PRO A 121 -3.94 3.81 18.80
CA PRO A 121 -5.18 3.72 18.05
C PRO A 121 -5.35 4.93 17.11
N GLY A 122 -5.69 4.68 15.83
CA GLY A 122 -5.77 5.72 14.81
C GLY A 122 -6.69 6.88 15.19
N PHE A 123 -7.85 6.57 15.77
CA PHE A 123 -8.80 7.58 16.25
C PHE A 123 -8.20 8.49 17.35
N LEU A 124 -7.48 7.93 18.34
CA LEU A 124 -6.82 8.72 19.39
C LEU A 124 -5.71 9.60 18.83
N LEU A 125 -4.99 9.12 17.82
CA LEU A 125 -3.98 9.90 17.13
C LEU A 125 -4.63 11.09 16.39
N GLY A 126 -5.77 10.87 15.73
CA GLY A 126 -6.57 11.92 15.11
C GLY A 126 -7.06 12.96 16.11
N LEU A 127 -7.65 12.49 17.23
CA LEU A 127 -8.14 13.36 18.31
C LEU A 127 -7.02 14.19 18.94
N GLY A 128 -5.92 13.56 19.30
CA GLY A 128 -4.75 14.24 19.87
C GLY A 128 -4.18 15.30 18.92
N ASN A 129 -4.10 14.98 17.63
CA ASN A 129 -3.66 15.93 16.62
C ASN A 129 -4.64 17.10 16.47
N GLN A 130 -5.96 16.84 16.48
CA GLN A 130 -6.99 17.90 16.46
C GLN A 130 -6.85 18.84 17.66
N LEU A 131 -6.70 18.27 18.87
CA LEU A 131 -6.55 19.06 20.09
C LEU A 131 -5.26 19.89 20.06
N PHE A 132 -4.16 19.31 19.58
CA PHE A 132 -2.87 20.00 19.44
C PHE A 132 -2.96 21.23 18.53
N TRP A 133 -3.56 21.08 17.35
CA TRP A 133 -3.72 22.21 16.42
C TRP A 133 -4.67 23.28 16.95
N ARG A 134 -5.76 22.87 17.62
CA ARG A 134 -6.67 23.83 18.29
C ARG A 134 -5.96 24.58 19.41
N PHE A 135 -5.10 23.91 20.19
CA PHE A 135 -4.29 24.56 21.22
C PHE A 135 -3.35 25.62 20.63
N LEU A 136 -2.84 25.41 19.43
CA LEU A 136 -2.03 26.39 18.70
C LEU A 136 -2.86 27.49 18.01
N GLY A 137 -4.18 27.50 18.17
CA GLY A 137 -5.07 28.47 17.54
C GLY A 137 -5.36 28.22 16.05
N GLU A 138 -4.96 27.04 15.52
CA GLU A 138 -5.14 26.67 14.12
C GLU A 138 -6.41 25.85 13.91
N THR A 139 -7.03 26.04 12.76
CA THR A 139 -8.17 25.23 12.31
C THR A 139 -7.69 23.94 11.67
N THR A 140 -8.52 22.90 11.75
CA THR A 140 -8.25 21.63 11.07
C THR A 140 -8.28 21.83 9.55
N SER A 141 -7.34 21.19 8.85
CA SER A 141 -7.22 21.24 7.40
C SER A 141 -6.64 19.92 6.89
N ILE A 142 -7.17 19.46 5.78
CA ILE A 142 -6.71 18.20 5.20
C ILE A 142 -5.23 18.22 4.84
N TRP A 143 -4.70 19.34 4.38
CA TRP A 143 -3.30 19.49 3.95
C TRP A 143 -2.31 19.73 5.08
N LYS A 144 -2.75 20.27 6.21
CA LYS A 144 -1.89 20.51 7.38
C LYS A 144 -2.04 19.36 8.39
N THR A 145 -3.26 19.20 8.90
CA THR A 145 -3.54 18.37 10.05
C THR A 145 -3.73 16.90 9.68
N ALA A 146 -4.54 16.58 8.66
CA ALA A 146 -4.79 15.20 8.25
C ALA A 146 -3.58 14.60 7.55
N LEU A 147 -2.90 15.34 6.66
CA LEU A 147 -1.67 14.88 6.02
C LEU A 147 -0.61 14.54 7.07
N GLY A 148 -0.40 15.42 8.05
CA GLY A 148 0.57 15.20 9.14
C GLY A 148 0.27 13.93 9.94
N ALA A 149 -0.99 13.72 10.33
CA ALA A 149 -1.41 12.52 11.07
C ALA A 149 -1.20 11.24 10.26
N ASN A 150 -1.52 11.26 8.97
CA ASN A 150 -1.33 10.12 8.07
C ASN A 150 0.14 9.80 7.82
N VAL A 151 0.99 10.84 7.70
CA VAL A 151 2.44 10.67 7.56
C VAL A 151 3.03 10.05 8.83
N ILE A 152 2.69 10.57 10.02
CA ILE A 152 3.16 10.02 11.30
C ILE A 152 2.80 8.53 11.43
N TRP A 153 1.58 8.16 11.03
CA TRP A 153 1.13 6.78 11.03
C TRP A 153 1.85 5.92 9.99
N GLY A 154 2.15 6.47 8.83
CA GLY A 154 2.80 5.76 7.72
C GLY A 154 4.30 5.49 7.93
N ILE A 155 5.00 6.35 8.68
CA ILE A 155 6.44 6.26 8.90
C ILE A 155 6.89 4.90 9.45
N PRO A 156 6.30 4.34 10.52
CA PRO A 156 6.74 3.06 11.06
C PRO A 156 6.62 1.91 10.05
N PHE A 157 5.57 1.87 9.26
CA PHE A 157 5.41 0.86 8.21
C PHE A 157 6.49 0.96 7.14
N GLY A 158 6.71 2.17 6.61
CA GLY A 158 7.78 2.43 5.66
C GLY A 158 9.17 2.11 6.24
N PHE A 159 9.40 2.48 7.49
CA PHE A 159 10.65 2.17 8.21
C PHE A 159 10.91 0.66 8.30
N LEU A 160 9.91 -0.14 8.68
CA LEU A 160 10.04 -1.60 8.73
C LEU A 160 10.31 -2.22 7.36
N VAL A 161 9.66 -1.71 6.30
CA VAL A 161 9.94 -2.12 4.92
C VAL A 161 11.39 -1.85 4.57
N MET A 162 11.89 -0.64 4.87
CA MET A 162 13.28 -0.29 4.58
C MET A 162 14.28 -1.07 5.43
N LEU A 163 13.99 -1.36 6.70
CA LEU A 163 14.84 -2.24 7.51
C LEU A 163 14.96 -3.64 6.89
N ALA A 164 13.85 -4.20 6.39
CA ALA A 164 13.87 -5.48 5.71
C ALA A 164 14.71 -5.45 4.41
N VAL A 165 14.73 -4.31 3.72
CA VAL A 165 15.58 -4.09 2.54
C VAL A 165 17.05 -4.01 2.93
N TRP A 166 17.38 -3.24 3.97
CA TRP A 166 18.75 -3.10 4.47
C TRP A 166 19.31 -4.41 5.02
N ASN A 167 18.51 -5.24 5.66
CA ASN A 167 18.94 -6.56 6.15
C ASN A 167 19.36 -7.53 5.03
N ARG A 168 18.95 -7.27 3.79
CA ARG A 168 19.33 -8.05 2.60
C ARG A 168 20.37 -7.36 1.73
N TYR A 169 20.73 -6.14 2.09
CA TYR A 169 21.67 -5.33 1.33
C TYR A 169 23.11 -5.71 1.71
N ASP A 170 23.91 -6.03 0.69
CA ASP A 170 25.32 -6.32 0.88
C ASP A 170 26.15 -5.02 0.82
N GLU A 171 26.76 -4.64 1.93
CA GLU A 171 27.58 -3.44 2.04
C GLU A 171 28.91 -3.56 1.26
N HIS A 172 29.42 -4.77 0.98
CA HIS A 172 30.63 -4.98 0.20
C HIS A 172 30.52 -4.45 -1.23
N ILE A 173 29.31 -4.35 -1.78
CA ILE A 173 29.08 -3.74 -3.09
C ILE A 173 29.47 -2.25 -3.08
N GLU A 174 29.21 -1.53 -1.97
CA GLU A 174 29.63 -0.14 -1.82
C GLU A 174 31.16 -0.02 -1.68
N GLU A 175 31.79 -0.96 -0.95
CA GLU A 175 33.24 -1.03 -0.79
C GLU A 175 33.93 -1.25 -2.14
N ALA A 176 33.48 -2.27 -2.89
CA ALA A 176 34.00 -2.55 -4.23
C ALA A 176 33.87 -1.35 -5.19
N ALA A 177 32.75 -0.61 -5.14
CA ALA A 177 32.59 0.59 -5.94
C ALA A 177 33.60 1.70 -5.57
N ARG A 178 33.92 1.84 -4.27
CA ARG A 178 34.91 2.80 -3.79
C ARG A 178 36.33 2.39 -4.18
N ASP A 179 36.64 1.11 -4.13
CA ASP A 179 37.94 0.56 -4.58
C ASP A 179 38.18 0.82 -6.07
N LEU A 180 37.10 0.88 -6.87
CA LEU A 180 37.13 1.27 -8.28
C LEU A 180 37.17 2.81 -8.48
N GLY A 181 37.33 3.59 -7.39
CA GLY A 181 37.51 5.05 -7.46
C GLY A 181 36.18 5.85 -7.39
N ALA A 182 35.05 5.23 -7.09
CA ALA A 182 33.81 5.97 -6.89
C ALA A 182 33.84 6.75 -5.57
N ASN A 183 33.52 8.04 -5.60
CA ASN A 183 33.33 8.83 -4.39
C ASN A 183 31.98 8.49 -3.71
N GLN A 184 31.80 8.93 -2.48
CA GLN A 184 30.63 8.60 -1.65
C GLN A 184 29.29 8.96 -2.32
N VAL A 185 29.21 10.11 -3.00
CA VAL A 185 28.00 10.56 -3.69
C VAL A 185 27.72 9.68 -4.92
N ARG A 186 28.76 9.33 -5.66
CA ARG A 186 28.65 8.45 -6.83
C ARG A 186 28.23 7.04 -6.42
N THR A 187 28.85 6.47 -5.39
CA THR A 187 28.47 5.17 -4.82
C THR A 187 26.99 5.19 -4.40
N PHE A 188 26.55 6.23 -3.69
CA PHE A 188 25.15 6.34 -3.28
C PHE A 188 24.19 6.41 -4.47
N ARG A 189 24.45 7.26 -5.47
CA ARG A 189 23.52 7.49 -6.59
C ARG A 189 23.53 6.36 -7.62
N GLU A 190 24.70 5.77 -7.91
CA GLU A 190 24.85 4.77 -8.96
C GLU A 190 24.73 3.32 -8.44
N VAL A 191 24.98 3.07 -7.15
CA VAL A 191 24.96 1.74 -6.56
C VAL A 191 23.86 1.60 -5.52
N THR A 192 23.95 2.35 -4.41
CA THR A 192 23.05 2.15 -3.26
C THR A 192 21.60 2.47 -3.62
N LEU A 193 21.31 3.66 -4.11
CA LEU A 193 19.94 4.11 -4.40
C LEU A 193 19.21 3.22 -5.43
N PRO A 194 19.81 2.83 -6.56
CA PRO A 194 19.16 1.92 -7.50
C PRO A 194 18.89 0.53 -6.91
N LEU A 195 19.74 0.04 -5.99
CA LEU A 195 19.55 -1.26 -5.34
C LEU A 195 18.38 -1.26 -4.36
N VAL A 196 18.24 -0.20 -3.59
CA VAL A 196 17.18 -0.10 -2.55
C VAL A 196 15.89 0.57 -3.07
N TRP A 197 15.89 1.11 -4.28
CA TRP A 197 14.75 1.82 -4.86
C TRP A 197 13.42 1.05 -4.83
N PRO A 198 13.40 -0.29 -5.06
CA PRO A 198 12.14 -1.05 -4.92
C PRO A 198 11.56 -0.98 -3.50
N GLY A 199 12.42 -0.93 -2.49
CA GLY A 199 12.00 -0.71 -1.10
C GLY A 199 11.43 0.69 -0.86
N VAL A 200 12.10 1.72 -1.40
CA VAL A 200 11.62 3.11 -1.32
C VAL A 200 10.24 3.24 -1.99
N PHE A 201 10.08 2.61 -3.16
CA PHE A 201 8.79 2.57 -3.85
C PHE A 201 7.74 1.80 -3.03
N GLY A 202 8.14 0.72 -2.35
CA GLY A 202 7.30 0.01 -1.39
C GLY A 202 6.80 0.92 -0.26
N CYS A 203 7.69 1.74 0.31
CA CYS A 203 7.31 2.73 1.34
C CYS A 203 6.31 3.76 0.81
N PHE A 204 6.53 4.26 -0.43
CA PHE A 204 5.58 5.15 -1.09
C PHE A 204 4.19 4.54 -1.17
N LEU A 205 4.10 3.28 -1.59
CA LEU A 205 2.81 2.60 -1.75
C LEU A 205 2.14 2.29 -0.42
N PHE A 206 2.91 1.96 0.62
CA PHE A 206 2.35 1.85 1.97
C PHE A 206 1.78 3.18 2.43
N GLY A 207 2.54 4.27 2.32
CA GLY A 207 2.05 5.60 2.69
C GLY A 207 0.81 6.03 1.90
N PHE A 208 0.81 5.77 0.59
CA PHE A 208 -0.33 6.03 -0.28
C PHE A 208 -1.56 5.21 0.14
N THR A 209 -1.42 3.88 0.24
CA THR A 209 -2.55 2.98 0.50
C THR A 209 -3.15 3.20 1.88
N LEU A 210 -2.31 3.41 2.90
CA LEU A 210 -2.77 3.71 4.26
C LEU A 210 -3.55 5.02 4.32
N THR A 211 -3.09 6.05 3.60
CA THR A 211 -3.76 7.35 3.55
C THR A 211 -5.02 7.32 2.68
N TRP A 212 -4.99 6.60 1.54
CA TRP A 212 -6.13 6.42 0.65
C TRP A 212 -7.34 5.77 1.37
N ASN A 213 -7.07 4.80 2.25
CA ASN A 213 -8.11 4.06 2.98
C ASN A 213 -8.39 4.64 4.37
N ASP A 214 -7.77 5.78 4.74
CA ASP A 214 -7.90 6.30 6.08
C ASP A 214 -9.23 7.03 6.30
N TYR A 215 -9.96 6.53 7.27
CA TYR A 215 -11.16 7.17 7.82
C TYR A 215 -10.90 7.70 9.25
N ASP A 216 -10.35 6.85 10.13
CA ASP A 216 -10.33 7.06 11.59
C ASP A 216 -9.63 8.34 12.02
N ARG A 217 -8.52 8.67 11.40
CA ARG A 217 -7.74 9.87 11.70
C ARG A 217 -8.29 11.08 10.96
N THR A 218 -8.60 10.87 9.67
CA THR A 218 -8.98 11.96 8.77
C THR A 218 -10.32 12.56 9.11
N VAL A 219 -11.31 11.79 9.58
CA VAL A 219 -12.66 12.29 9.93
C VAL A 219 -12.63 13.40 10.97
N LEU A 220 -11.71 13.34 11.92
CA LEU A 220 -11.53 14.35 12.98
C LEU A 220 -10.75 15.59 12.52
N LEU A 221 -10.08 15.50 11.37
CA LEU A 221 -9.12 16.47 10.89
C LEU A 221 -9.57 17.18 9.61
N THR A 222 -10.79 16.91 9.16
CA THR A 222 -11.46 17.59 8.05
C THR A 222 -12.45 18.64 8.56
N SER A 223 -12.55 19.76 7.85
CA SER A 223 -13.41 20.90 8.26
C SER A 223 -14.83 20.82 7.70
N GLY A 224 -15.28 19.68 7.21
CA GLY A 224 -16.61 19.49 6.62
C GLY A 224 -16.58 18.50 5.46
N PHE A 225 -17.76 18.20 4.91
CA PHE A 225 -17.88 17.23 3.82
C PHE A 225 -17.29 17.74 2.50
N ASP A 226 -17.28 19.04 2.25
CA ASP A 226 -16.71 19.64 1.02
C ASP A 226 -15.19 19.44 0.89
N THR A 227 -14.52 19.16 2.00
CA THR A 227 -13.07 18.88 2.06
C THR A 227 -12.76 17.45 2.48
N ALA A 228 -13.76 16.58 2.49
CA ALA A 228 -13.62 15.20 2.95
C ALA A 228 -12.81 14.35 1.97
N THR A 229 -12.12 13.35 2.51
CA THR A 229 -11.57 12.24 1.70
C THR A 229 -12.68 11.26 1.34
N LEU A 230 -12.41 10.43 0.34
CA LEU A 230 -13.39 9.46 -0.14
C LEU A 230 -13.90 8.50 0.94
N PRO A 231 -13.06 7.93 1.84
CA PRO A 231 -13.57 7.13 2.97
C PRO A 231 -14.47 7.91 3.93
N VAL A 232 -14.15 9.18 4.19
CA VAL A 232 -14.98 10.05 5.06
C VAL A 232 -16.31 10.35 4.39
N GLN A 233 -16.33 10.61 3.08
CA GLN A 233 -17.52 10.82 2.29
C GLN A 233 -18.42 9.57 2.26
N ILE A 234 -17.85 8.40 2.01
CA ILE A 234 -18.58 7.12 2.02
C ILE A 234 -19.26 6.91 3.37
N PHE A 235 -18.53 7.13 4.45
CA PHE A 235 -19.07 6.99 5.80
C PHE A 235 -20.24 7.98 6.03
N GLY A 236 -20.04 9.25 5.68
CA GLY A 236 -21.09 10.28 5.80
C GLY A 236 -22.36 9.89 5.03
N LEU A 237 -22.23 9.43 3.79
CA LEU A 237 -23.37 8.99 2.97
C LEU A 237 -24.05 7.75 3.58
N THR A 238 -23.27 6.81 4.12
CA THR A 238 -23.82 5.57 4.71
C THR A 238 -24.65 5.84 5.96
N PHE A 239 -24.28 6.82 6.77
CA PHE A 239 -24.99 7.13 8.02
C PHE A 239 -26.07 8.20 7.87
N SER A 240 -26.01 9.03 6.84
CA SER A 240 -26.99 10.10 6.61
C SER A 240 -28.18 9.69 5.75
N GLN A 241 -28.06 8.58 5.01
CA GLN A 241 -29.08 8.13 4.06
C GLN A 241 -29.38 6.63 4.22
N ALA A 242 -30.52 6.21 3.64
CA ALA A 242 -30.81 4.79 3.53
C ALA A 242 -29.75 4.10 2.64
N ILE A 243 -29.35 2.87 3.00
CA ILE A 243 -28.38 2.09 2.25
C ILE A 243 -28.90 1.89 0.80
N ARG A 244 -28.17 2.44 -0.15
CA ARG A 244 -28.50 2.44 -1.59
C ARG A 244 -27.42 1.64 -2.36
N PRO A 245 -27.78 1.06 -3.51
CA PRO A 245 -26.80 0.33 -4.34
C PRO A 245 -25.65 1.18 -4.89
N ASP A 246 -25.79 2.50 -4.99
CA ASP A 246 -24.71 3.43 -5.36
C ASP A 246 -23.54 3.41 -4.36
N LEU A 247 -23.83 3.23 -3.04
CA LEU A 247 -22.80 3.05 -2.03
C LEU A 247 -22.00 1.76 -2.24
N TYR A 248 -22.63 0.70 -2.73
CA TYR A 248 -21.92 -0.53 -3.10
C TYR A 248 -21.04 -0.35 -4.34
N ALA A 249 -21.52 0.39 -5.35
CA ALA A 249 -20.71 0.73 -6.51
C ALA A 249 -19.51 1.59 -6.10
N LEU A 250 -19.70 2.56 -5.20
CA LEU A 250 -18.63 3.41 -4.68
C LEU A 250 -17.61 2.60 -3.87
N GLY A 251 -18.05 1.73 -2.97
CA GLY A 251 -17.18 0.84 -2.21
C GLY A 251 -16.41 -0.14 -3.10
N ALA A 252 -17.06 -0.70 -4.12
CA ALA A 252 -16.40 -1.54 -5.11
C ALA A 252 -15.35 -0.75 -5.93
N ALA A 253 -15.66 0.48 -6.34
CA ALA A 253 -14.73 1.35 -7.08
C ALA A 253 -13.48 1.68 -6.24
N THR A 254 -13.64 2.03 -4.96
CA THR A 254 -12.49 2.31 -4.06
C THR A 254 -11.62 1.08 -3.83
N THR A 255 -12.24 -0.09 -3.69
CA THR A 255 -11.54 -1.37 -3.58
C THR A 255 -10.75 -1.67 -4.85
N LEU A 256 -11.34 -1.46 -6.03
CA LEU A 256 -10.65 -1.64 -7.30
C LEU A 256 -9.43 -0.71 -7.45
N VAL A 257 -9.54 0.55 -7.04
CA VAL A 257 -8.40 1.49 -7.04
C VAL A 257 -7.27 0.98 -6.15
N SER A 258 -7.59 0.50 -4.94
CA SER A 258 -6.60 -0.08 -4.03
C SER A 258 -5.91 -1.32 -4.61
N LEU A 259 -6.69 -2.24 -5.20
CA LEU A 259 -6.16 -3.44 -5.87
C LEU A 259 -5.30 -3.08 -7.07
N LEU A 260 -5.69 -2.09 -7.86
CA LEU A 260 -4.93 -1.61 -9.01
C LEU A 260 -3.59 -0.99 -8.57
N ALA A 261 -3.57 -0.23 -7.48
CA ALA A 261 -2.35 0.31 -6.91
C ALA A 261 -1.37 -0.81 -6.49
N ILE A 262 -1.88 -1.85 -5.81
CA ILE A 262 -1.09 -3.02 -5.42
C ILE A 262 -0.59 -3.78 -6.66
N ALA A 263 -1.45 -4.01 -7.65
CA ALA A 263 -1.07 -4.69 -8.89
C ALA A 263 0.02 -3.93 -9.65
N LEU A 264 -0.11 -2.62 -9.78
CA LEU A 264 0.91 -1.77 -10.40
C LEU A 264 2.25 -1.86 -9.67
N MET A 265 2.22 -1.92 -8.33
CA MET A 265 3.41 -2.18 -7.53
C MET A 265 4.08 -3.49 -7.91
N LEU A 266 3.32 -4.59 -7.87
CA LEU A 266 3.85 -5.92 -8.15
C LEU A 266 4.44 -5.98 -9.56
N VAL A 267 3.78 -5.36 -10.53
CA VAL A 267 4.26 -5.26 -11.92
C VAL A 267 5.55 -4.44 -11.99
N ALA A 268 5.62 -3.27 -11.35
CA ALA A 268 6.80 -2.42 -11.34
C ALA A 268 8.02 -3.12 -10.71
N VAL A 269 7.81 -3.84 -9.61
CA VAL A 269 8.85 -4.64 -8.96
C VAL A 269 9.27 -5.82 -9.85
N SER A 270 8.32 -6.55 -10.45
CA SER A 270 8.62 -7.71 -11.31
C SER A 270 9.37 -7.32 -12.57
N ILE A 271 9.00 -6.21 -13.20
CA ILE A 271 9.71 -5.69 -14.38
C ILE A 271 11.16 -5.37 -14.03
N ARG A 272 11.40 -4.66 -12.92
CA ARG A 272 12.78 -4.33 -12.51
C ARG A 272 13.61 -5.56 -12.17
N LEU A 273 13.03 -6.58 -11.55
CA LEU A 273 13.74 -7.84 -11.26
C LEU A 273 14.13 -8.57 -12.55
N ARG A 274 13.26 -8.57 -13.57
CA ARG A 274 13.58 -9.15 -14.88
C ARG A 274 14.72 -8.42 -15.60
N PHE A 275 14.72 -7.08 -15.58
CA PHE A 275 15.78 -6.32 -16.21
C PHE A 275 17.15 -6.43 -15.51
N ARG A 276 17.19 -6.82 -14.24
CA ARG A 276 18.45 -7.06 -13.50
C ARG A 276 19.02 -8.46 -13.69
N GLY A 277 18.20 -9.47 -13.97
CA GLY A 277 18.66 -10.83 -14.24
C GLY A 277 19.28 -11.01 -15.63
N ALA A 278 18.83 -10.23 -16.60
CA ALA A 278 19.27 -10.36 -17.98
C ALA A 278 20.77 -10.10 -18.25
N PRO A 279 21.42 -9.09 -17.64
CA PRO A 279 22.85 -8.86 -17.90
C PRO A 279 23.77 -9.91 -17.26
N VAL A 280 23.38 -10.50 -16.12
CA VAL A 280 24.19 -11.53 -15.45
C VAL A 280 24.15 -12.84 -16.21
N GLN A 281 22.97 -13.28 -16.66
CA GLN A 281 22.85 -14.48 -17.49
C GLN A 281 23.57 -14.36 -18.84
N ARG A 282 23.52 -13.19 -19.49
CA ARG A 282 24.29 -12.96 -20.72
C ARG A 282 25.79 -12.98 -20.48
N ALA A 283 26.25 -12.40 -19.37
CA ALA A 283 27.67 -12.44 -19.02
C ALA A 283 28.15 -13.85 -18.68
N GLU A 284 27.33 -14.68 -18.05
CA GLU A 284 27.59 -16.09 -17.78
C GLU A 284 27.64 -16.91 -19.07
N GLU A 285 26.73 -16.66 -20.02
CA GLU A 285 26.75 -17.28 -21.34
C GLU A 285 27.94 -16.82 -22.19
N GLU A 286 28.24 -15.53 -22.22
CA GLU A 286 29.39 -14.98 -22.97
C GLU A 286 30.76 -15.43 -22.41
N LEU A 287 30.86 -15.69 -21.12
CA LEU A 287 32.06 -16.16 -20.45
C LEU A 287 32.18 -17.69 -20.40
N GLY A 288 31.18 -18.43 -20.91
CA GLY A 288 31.16 -19.90 -20.90
C GLY A 288 31.16 -20.53 -19.50
N LEU A 289 30.83 -19.76 -18.46
CA LEU A 289 30.86 -20.21 -17.07
C LEU A 289 29.76 -21.22 -16.76
N GLY A 290 28.66 -21.22 -17.54
CA GLY A 290 27.55 -22.19 -17.38
C GLY A 290 27.95 -23.62 -17.67
N GLU A 291 28.76 -23.86 -18.68
CA GLU A 291 29.25 -25.20 -19.04
C GLU A 291 30.25 -25.74 -18.01
N GLY A 292 31.09 -24.91 -17.41
CA GLY A 292 32.04 -25.28 -16.39
C GLY A 292 31.39 -25.74 -15.08
N ILE A 293 30.26 -25.12 -14.70
CA ILE A 293 29.52 -25.48 -13.48
C ILE A 293 28.74 -26.80 -13.66
N GLU A 294 28.19 -27.05 -14.86
CA GLU A 294 27.53 -28.34 -15.15
C GLU A 294 28.52 -29.50 -15.21
N LEU A 295 29.69 -29.32 -15.80
CA LEU A 295 30.75 -30.32 -15.82
C LEU A 295 31.25 -30.67 -14.41
N ALA A 296 31.47 -29.64 -13.57
CA ALA A 296 31.87 -29.86 -12.17
C ALA A 296 30.78 -30.56 -11.32
N LYS A 297 29.51 -30.32 -11.58
CA LYS A 297 28.40 -31.04 -10.93
C LYS A 297 28.29 -32.49 -11.39
N THR A 298 28.59 -32.76 -12.65
CA THR A 298 28.53 -34.10 -13.23
C THR A 298 29.70 -34.98 -12.71
N GLU A 299 30.88 -34.37 -12.59
CA GLU A 299 32.06 -35.05 -11.99
C GLU A 299 31.86 -35.33 -10.50
N ALA A 300 31.29 -34.38 -9.73
CA ALA A 300 31.00 -34.57 -8.32
C ALA A 300 29.86 -35.59 -8.05
N SER A 301 29.04 -35.89 -9.05
CA SER A 301 27.96 -36.90 -8.96
C SER A 301 28.42 -38.29 -9.37
N SER A 302 29.60 -38.43 -10.00
CA SER A 302 30.16 -39.69 -10.48
C SER A 302 31.28 -40.25 -9.58
N ALA A 303 31.67 -39.50 -8.56
CA ALA A 303 32.63 -39.92 -7.49
C ALA A 303 31.87 -40.29 -6.21
#